data_82c6dd11be86194ebd505eb0d053bab0
#
_entry.id   82c6dd11be86194ebd505eb0d053bab0
#
_cell.length_a   1.000
_cell.length_b   1.000
_cell.length_c   1.000
_cell.angle_alpha   90.00
_cell.angle_beta   90.00
_cell.angle_gamma   90.00
#
_symmetry.space_group_name_H-M   'P 1'
#
loop_
_entity.id
_entity.type
_entity.pdbx_description
1 polymer ?
#
loop_
_entity_poly.entity_id
_entity_poly.type
_entity_poly.pdbx_seq_one_letter_code
_entity_poly.pdbx_strand_id
1 'polypeptide(L)'
;MKILSLVQGTPEWFAHRATCFNASDAPAMLGISPYKTRAQLLQERATGVTPEIDDATQKRFDDGHRYEALARPLAEGIIGDELYPCVGTDDDGRYSASF
;
A
#
# COMPACT_ATOMS: atom_id res chain seq x y z
N MET A 1 -10.44 4.21 -13.39
CA MET A 1 -9.35 3.56 -12.64
C MET A 1 -8.65 2.54 -13.53
N LYS A 2 -7.34 2.55 -13.52
CA LYS A 2 -6.53 1.57 -14.28
C LYS A 2 -6.04 0.49 -13.32
N ILE A 3 -6.15 -0.77 -13.72
CA ILE A 3 -5.58 -1.89 -12.98
C ILE A 3 -4.20 -2.20 -13.57
N LEU A 4 -3.19 -2.24 -12.73
CA LEU A 4 -1.80 -2.48 -13.15
C LEU A 4 -1.40 -3.94 -12.90
N SER A 5 -0.54 -4.46 -13.78
CA SER A 5 0.03 -5.81 -13.66
C SER A 5 1.24 -5.81 -12.71
N LEU A 6 1.02 -5.41 -11.45
CA LEU A 6 2.06 -5.38 -10.42
C LEU A 6 1.73 -6.39 -9.33
N VAL A 7 2.74 -7.12 -8.88
CA VAL A 7 2.63 -8.03 -7.73
C VAL A 7 3.12 -7.29 -6.48
N GLN A 8 2.27 -7.22 -5.47
CA GLN A 8 2.58 -6.55 -4.21
C GLN A 8 3.80 -7.21 -3.53
N GLY A 9 4.68 -6.37 -3.00
CA GLY A 9 5.90 -6.81 -2.33
C GLY A 9 7.12 -6.99 -3.25
N THR A 10 6.97 -6.82 -4.56
CA THR A 10 8.08 -6.90 -5.51
C THR A 10 8.82 -5.55 -5.63
N PRO A 11 10.09 -5.53 -6.11
CA PRO A 11 10.81 -4.28 -6.35
C PRO A 11 10.06 -3.33 -7.28
N GLU A 12 9.38 -3.84 -8.31
CA GLU A 12 8.59 -3.05 -9.24
C GLU A 12 7.41 -2.36 -8.55
N TRP A 13 6.77 -3.06 -7.64
CA TRP A 13 5.68 -2.50 -6.85
C TRP A 13 6.16 -1.39 -5.92
N PHE A 14 7.30 -1.58 -5.25
CA PHE A 14 7.90 -0.53 -4.40
C PHE A 14 8.30 0.68 -5.23
N ALA A 15 8.90 0.49 -6.42
CA ALA A 15 9.26 1.58 -7.31
C ALA A 15 8.02 2.38 -7.76
N HIS A 16 6.93 1.70 -8.09
CA HIS A 16 5.66 2.33 -8.43
C HIS A 16 5.11 3.15 -7.27
N ARG A 17 5.10 2.58 -6.05
CA ARG A 17 4.61 3.28 -4.85
C ARG A 17 5.39 4.57 -4.56
N ALA A 18 6.67 4.59 -4.84
CA ALA A 18 7.51 5.77 -4.62
C ALA A 18 7.13 6.96 -5.50
N THR A 19 6.47 6.72 -6.64
CA THR A 19 6.08 7.77 -7.59
C THR A 19 4.63 8.23 -7.42
N CYS A 20 3.85 7.61 -6.53
CA CYS A 20 2.42 7.86 -6.38
C CYS A 20 2.08 8.29 -4.96
N PHE A 21 0.93 8.93 -4.81
CA PHE A 21 0.27 9.07 -3.51
C PHE A 21 -0.60 7.83 -3.29
N ASN A 22 -0.24 7.04 -2.30
CA ASN A 22 -0.89 5.77 -2.04
C ASN A 22 -2.04 5.93 -1.05
N ALA A 23 -3.07 5.11 -1.18
CA ALA A 23 -4.21 5.14 -0.25
C ALA A 23 -3.75 4.93 1.21
N SER A 24 -2.74 4.10 1.42
CA SER A 24 -2.14 3.87 2.74
C SER A 24 -1.42 5.10 3.33
N ASP A 25 -1.14 6.12 2.53
CA ASP A 25 -0.53 7.37 3.01
C ASP A 25 -1.56 8.32 3.65
N ALA A 26 -2.85 8.08 3.48
CA ALA A 26 -3.89 8.99 3.94
C ALA A 26 -3.82 9.32 5.44
N PRO A 27 -3.61 8.36 6.36
CA PRO A 27 -3.47 8.70 7.78
C PRO A 27 -2.31 9.66 8.08
N ALA A 28 -1.16 9.48 7.42
CA ALA A 28 -0.02 10.37 7.57
C ALA A 28 -0.30 11.77 7.02
N MET A 29 -0.98 11.86 5.86
CA MET A 29 -1.39 13.16 5.28
C MET A 29 -2.34 13.92 6.17
N LEU A 30 -3.22 13.22 6.88
CA LEU A 30 -4.17 13.81 7.83
C LEU A 30 -3.54 14.10 9.19
N GLY A 31 -2.29 13.70 9.43
CA GLY A 31 -1.59 13.92 10.68
C GLY A 31 -2.06 13.02 11.83
N ILE A 32 -2.71 11.91 11.52
CA ILE A 32 -3.28 10.99 12.52
C ILE A 32 -2.60 9.62 12.59
N SER A 33 -1.58 9.38 11.75
CA SER A 33 -0.84 8.12 11.79
C SER A 33 0.05 8.03 13.02
N PRO A 34 0.03 6.92 13.78
CA PRO A 34 0.95 6.70 14.88
C PRO A 34 2.36 6.30 14.42
N TYR A 35 2.57 6.06 13.12
CA TYR A 35 3.83 5.51 12.59
C TYR A 35 4.64 6.51 11.79
N LYS A 36 3.99 7.51 11.19
CA LYS A 36 4.64 8.46 10.30
C LYS A 36 3.94 9.81 10.40
N THR A 37 4.72 10.89 10.47
CA THR A 37 4.18 12.24 10.43
C THR A 37 3.94 12.69 8.99
N ARG A 38 3.11 13.72 8.82
CA ARG A 38 2.90 14.34 7.52
C ARG A 38 4.22 14.89 6.93
N ALA A 39 5.05 15.51 7.76
CA ALA A 39 6.35 16.04 7.33
C ALA A 39 7.27 14.94 6.82
N GLN A 40 7.32 13.79 7.50
CA GLN A 40 8.10 12.63 7.06
C GLN A 40 7.61 12.10 5.71
N LEU A 41 6.30 11.99 5.52
CA LEU A 41 5.72 11.54 4.25
C LEU A 41 6.09 12.50 3.11
N LEU A 42 5.92 13.81 3.31
CA LEU A 42 6.24 14.81 2.31
C LEU A 42 7.73 14.81 1.95
N GLN A 43 8.61 14.62 2.93
CA GLN A 43 10.04 14.51 2.70
C GLN A 43 10.38 13.27 1.87
N GLU A 44 9.79 12.12 2.18
CA GLU A 44 9.98 10.89 1.40
C GLU A 44 9.56 11.07 -0.06
N ARG A 45 8.43 11.72 -0.31
CA ARG A 45 7.95 11.97 -1.67
C ARG A 45 8.81 12.99 -2.41
N ALA A 46 9.32 14.01 -1.74
CA ALA A 46 10.16 15.04 -2.35
C ALA A 46 11.55 14.50 -2.71
N THR A 47 12.14 13.65 -1.86
CA THR A 47 13.51 13.15 -2.04
C THR A 47 13.56 11.79 -2.73
N GLY A 48 12.47 11.04 -2.75
CA GLY A 48 12.44 9.66 -3.24
C GLY A 48 13.15 8.66 -2.33
N VAL A 49 13.61 9.09 -1.16
CA VAL A 49 14.30 8.24 -0.19
C VAL A 49 13.30 7.70 0.83
N THR A 50 13.22 6.37 0.93
CA THR A 50 12.41 5.70 1.93
C THR A 50 13.29 5.34 3.13
N PRO A 51 12.88 5.63 4.37
CA PRO A 51 13.64 5.21 5.55
C PRO A 51 13.79 3.70 5.61
N GLU A 52 14.89 3.25 6.21
CA GLU A 52 15.10 1.84 6.45
C GLU A 52 14.00 1.28 7.37
N ILE A 53 13.45 0.12 6.99
CA ILE A 53 12.38 -0.53 7.72
C ILE A 53 13.01 -1.44 8.79
N ASP A 54 12.66 -1.24 10.07
CA ASP A 54 13.12 -2.11 11.15
C ASP A 54 12.36 -3.45 11.16
N ASP A 55 12.85 -4.41 11.96
CA ASP A 55 12.26 -5.75 12.01
C ASP A 55 10.82 -5.74 12.54
N ALA A 56 10.50 -4.87 13.48
CA ALA A 56 9.15 -4.75 14.03
C ALA A 56 8.16 -4.24 12.98
N THR A 57 8.57 -3.25 12.19
CA THR A 57 7.76 -2.70 11.10
C THR A 57 7.57 -3.74 9.99
N GLN A 58 8.62 -4.47 9.63
CA GLN A 58 8.54 -5.53 8.63
C GLN A 58 7.59 -6.65 9.08
N LYS A 59 7.68 -7.06 10.34
CA LYS A 59 6.77 -8.05 10.91
C LYS A 59 5.32 -7.59 10.84
N ARG A 60 5.05 -6.32 11.13
CA ARG A 60 3.69 -5.75 11.04
C ARG A 60 3.15 -5.79 9.61
N PHE A 61 3.99 -5.49 8.61
CA PHE A 61 3.60 -5.59 7.20
C PHE A 61 3.33 -7.04 6.80
N ASP A 62 4.20 -7.97 7.20
CA ASP A 62 4.04 -9.39 6.92
C ASP A 62 2.77 -9.95 7.56
N ASP A 63 2.48 -9.58 8.81
CA ASP A 63 1.25 -9.96 9.50
C ASP A 63 0.02 -9.40 8.79
N GLY A 64 0.06 -8.16 8.33
CA GLY A 64 -1.03 -7.55 7.57
C GLY A 64 -1.34 -8.33 6.30
N HIS A 65 -0.33 -8.67 5.52
CA HIS A 65 -0.49 -9.48 4.31
C HIS A 65 -1.02 -10.88 4.61
N ARG A 66 -0.53 -11.51 5.68
CA ARG A 66 -0.97 -12.84 6.11
C ARG A 66 -2.44 -12.85 6.51
N TYR A 67 -2.87 -11.88 7.33
CA TYR A 67 -4.26 -11.79 7.75
C TYR A 67 -5.20 -11.44 6.61
N GLU A 68 -4.77 -10.60 5.68
CA GLU A 68 -5.53 -10.32 4.46
C GLU A 68 -5.74 -11.59 3.64
N ALA A 69 -4.70 -12.39 3.44
CA ALA A 69 -4.78 -13.66 2.72
C ALA A 69 -5.71 -14.67 3.41
N LEU A 70 -5.75 -14.68 4.75
CA LEU A 70 -6.66 -15.53 5.52
C LEU A 70 -8.11 -15.03 5.45
N ALA A 71 -8.31 -13.72 5.41
CA ALA A 71 -9.65 -13.12 5.37
C ALA A 71 -10.30 -13.23 3.99
N ARG A 72 -9.51 -13.31 2.93
CA ARG A 72 -10.01 -13.29 1.55
C ARG A 72 -11.00 -14.43 1.25
N PRO A 73 -10.73 -15.71 1.57
CA PRO A 73 -11.68 -16.77 1.32
C PRO A 73 -13.01 -16.58 2.07
N LEU A 74 -12.96 -16.03 3.28
CA LEU A 74 -14.16 -15.73 4.05
C LEU A 74 -15.01 -14.65 3.38
N ALA A 75 -14.37 -13.57 2.91
CA ALA A 75 -15.05 -12.52 2.18
C ALA A 75 -15.62 -13.01 0.86
N GLU A 76 -14.89 -13.86 0.13
CA GLU A 76 -15.37 -14.49 -1.11
C GLU A 76 -16.64 -15.32 -0.87
N GLY A 77 -16.68 -16.05 0.23
CA GLY A 77 -17.87 -16.82 0.62
C GLY A 77 -19.08 -15.94 0.92
N ILE A 78 -18.87 -14.75 1.48
CA ILE A 78 -19.95 -13.82 1.81
C ILE A 78 -20.51 -13.13 0.55
N ILE A 79 -19.63 -12.66 -0.33
CA ILE A 79 -20.04 -11.92 -1.54
C ILE A 79 -20.39 -12.83 -2.73
N GLY A 80 -19.97 -14.08 -2.68
CA GLY A 80 -20.22 -15.05 -3.76
C GLY A 80 -19.39 -14.83 -5.02
N ASP A 81 -18.23 -14.17 -4.89
CA ASP A 81 -17.34 -13.84 -6.01
C ASP A 81 -15.88 -14.01 -5.60
N GLU A 82 -15.02 -14.19 -6.58
CA GLU A 82 -13.58 -14.35 -6.39
C GLU A 82 -12.92 -13.00 -6.14
N LEU A 83 -11.99 -12.96 -5.16
CA LEU A 83 -11.18 -11.79 -4.85
C LEU A 83 -9.71 -12.10 -5.09
N TYR A 84 -8.99 -11.16 -5.66
CA TYR A 84 -7.55 -11.30 -5.88
C TYR A 84 -6.84 -9.96 -5.59
N PRO A 85 -5.56 -10.01 -5.15
CA PRO A 85 -4.80 -8.78 -4.94
C PRO A 85 -4.64 -8.01 -6.24
N CYS A 86 -4.84 -6.71 -6.19
CA CYS A 86 -4.61 -5.86 -7.36
C CYS A 86 -4.07 -4.50 -6.96
N VAL A 87 -3.48 -3.81 -7.93
CA VAL A 87 -2.98 -2.45 -7.80
C VAL A 87 -3.72 -1.59 -8.82
N GLY A 88 -4.36 -0.53 -8.36
CA GLY A 88 -5.10 0.38 -9.23
C GLY A 88 -4.56 1.81 -9.13
N THR A 89 -4.67 2.56 -10.21
CA THR A 89 -4.35 3.99 -10.26
C THR A 89 -5.49 4.78 -10.85
N ASP A 90 -5.47 6.11 -10.62
CA ASP A 90 -6.27 7.03 -11.42
C ASP A 90 -5.72 7.13 -12.85
N ASP A 91 -6.42 7.83 -13.73
CA ASP A 91 -6.02 7.92 -15.14
C ASP A 91 -4.68 8.64 -15.35
N ASP A 92 -4.33 9.56 -14.45
CA ASP A 92 -3.08 10.31 -14.51
C ASP A 92 -1.90 9.57 -13.86
N GLY A 93 -2.13 8.46 -13.15
CA GLY A 93 -1.10 7.71 -12.44
C GLY A 93 -0.54 8.42 -11.22
N ARG A 94 -1.29 9.37 -10.62
CA ARG A 94 -0.86 10.16 -9.46
C ARG A 94 -1.23 9.49 -8.14
N TYR A 95 -2.37 8.84 -8.10
CA TYR A 95 -2.90 8.15 -6.92
C TYR A 95 -2.91 6.66 -7.16
N SER A 96 -2.58 5.90 -6.15
CA SER A 96 -2.52 4.44 -6.23
C SER A 96 -3.11 3.79 -4.99
N ALA A 97 -3.74 2.65 -5.18
CA ALA A 97 -4.21 1.81 -4.10
C ALA A 97 -3.86 0.35 -4.38
N SER A 98 -3.43 -0.36 -3.35
CA SER A 98 -3.19 -1.79 -3.40
C SER A 98 -4.23 -2.49 -2.53
N PHE A 99 -4.89 -3.48 -3.07
CA PHE A 99 -6.01 -4.17 -2.44
C PHE A 99 -5.68 -5.60 -2.10
#